data_5bc52152498517a88bd4d3a19da032d7
#
_entry.id   5bc52152498517a88bd4d3a19da032d7
#
_cell.length_a   1.000
_cell.length_b   1.000
_cell.length_c   1.000
_cell.angle_alpha   90.00
_cell.angle_beta   90.00
_cell.angle_gamma   90.00
#
_symmetry.space_group_name_H-M   'P 1'
#
loop_
_entity.id
_entity.type
_entity.pdbx_description
1 polymer ?
#
loop_
_entity_poly.entity_id
_entity_poly.type
_entity_poly.pdbx_seq_one_letter_code
_entity_poly.pdbx_strand_id
1 'polypeptide(L)'
;MSHFAQVKNNIVQQVIVAEQDFINTLPDSTDWVQTSYNTRGGIHYAPNSYTPDGGTQLRYNYAGIGYNYDGVGFYEPQPYPSWTLDKTTYTWVSPVPYPTDGQNYTWNEVNQVWDVVSS
;
A
#
# COMPACT_ATOMS: atom_id res chain seq x y z
N MET A 1 3.11 -13.30 -16.26
CA MET A 1 3.77 -13.47 -14.96
C MET A 1 3.13 -12.61 -13.92
N SER A 2 3.15 -13.06 -12.68
CA SER A 2 2.56 -12.32 -11.57
C SER A 2 3.65 -11.75 -10.67
N HIS A 3 3.28 -10.76 -9.86
CA HIS A 3 4.15 -10.22 -8.84
C HIS A 3 3.88 -10.96 -7.53
N PHE A 4 4.94 -11.32 -6.82
CA PHE A 4 4.84 -11.97 -5.51
C PHE A 4 5.71 -11.24 -4.50
N ALA A 5 5.16 -11.01 -3.32
CA ALA A 5 5.85 -10.40 -2.19
C ALA A 5 6.25 -11.47 -1.18
N GLN A 6 7.50 -11.48 -0.76
CA GLN A 6 7.94 -12.30 0.35
C GLN A 6 7.67 -11.55 1.65
N VAL A 7 6.84 -12.13 2.52
CA VAL A 7 6.42 -11.51 3.78
C VAL A 7 6.99 -12.31 4.94
N LYS A 8 7.73 -11.66 5.82
CA LYS A 8 8.23 -12.23 7.07
C LYS A 8 7.95 -11.27 8.21
N ASN A 9 7.41 -11.77 9.31
CA ASN A 9 7.02 -10.96 10.47
C ASN A 9 6.07 -9.82 10.07
N ASN A 10 5.15 -10.10 9.13
CA ASN A 10 4.17 -9.15 8.60
C ASN A 10 4.78 -7.98 7.84
N ILE A 11 6.02 -8.08 7.40
CA ILE A 11 6.71 -7.04 6.64
C ILE A 11 7.23 -7.62 5.33
N VAL A 12 7.01 -6.88 4.23
CA VAL A 12 7.48 -7.26 2.90
C VAL A 12 8.99 -7.13 2.83
N GLN A 13 9.68 -8.22 2.51
CA GLN A 13 11.14 -8.27 2.40
C GLN A 13 11.61 -8.02 0.97
N GLN A 14 10.88 -8.54 -0.02
CA GLN A 14 11.19 -8.36 -1.43
C GLN A 14 9.97 -8.66 -2.28
N VAL A 15 9.98 -8.18 -3.53
CA VAL A 15 8.94 -8.44 -4.51
C VAL A 15 9.61 -8.94 -5.79
N ILE A 16 9.11 -10.04 -6.34
CA ILE A 16 9.62 -10.61 -7.58
C ILE A 16 8.49 -10.83 -8.59
N VAL A 17 8.87 -10.95 -9.85
CA VAL A 17 7.97 -11.35 -10.94
C VAL A 17 8.23 -12.82 -11.21
N ALA A 18 7.21 -13.67 -11.08
CA ALA A 18 7.35 -15.10 -11.23
C ALA A 18 6.02 -15.77 -11.57
N GLU A 19 6.09 -17.04 -12.00
CA GLU A 19 4.91 -17.88 -12.13
C GLU A 19 4.59 -18.55 -10.80
N GLN A 20 3.33 -18.84 -10.55
CA GLN A 20 2.91 -19.54 -9.34
C GLN A 20 3.62 -20.90 -9.19
N ASP A 21 3.83 -21.61 -10.31
CA ASP A 21 4.51 -22.90 -10.29
C ASP A 21 5.94 -22.77 -9.75
N PHE A 22 6.64 -21.68 -10.10
CA PHE A 22 7.97 -21.43 -9.56
C PHE A 22 7.91 -21.19 -8.06
N ILE A 23 6.97 -20.37 -7.60
CA ILE A 23 6.81 -20.07 -6.17
C ILE A 23 6.55 -21.37 -5.39
N ASN A 24 5.76 -22.27 -5.94
CA ASN A 24 5.44 -23.54 -5.29
C ASN A 24 6.66 -24.46 -5.12
N THR A 25 7.75 -24.23 -5.86
CA THR A 25 8.98 -25.01 -5.74
C THR A 25 9.90 -24.51 -4.61
N LEU A 26 9.62 -23.32 -4.05
CA LEU A 26 10.50 -22.71 -3.05
C LEU A 26 10.25 -23.34 -1.67
N PRO A 27 11.31 -23.52 -0.85
CA PRO A 27 11.14 -24.04 0.51
C PRO A 27 10.33 -23.10 1.42
N ASP A 28 10.31 -21.80 1.12
CA ASP A 28 9.55 -20.80 1.85
C ASP A 28 8.30 -20.35 1.08
N SER A 29 7.71 -21.22 0.27
CA SER A 29 6.58 -20.88 -0.61
C SER A 29 5.40 -20.25 0.14
N THR A 30 5.19 -20.59 1.40
CA THR A 30 4.10 -20.03 2.21
C THR A 30 4.32 -18.57 2.61
N ASP A 31 5.54 -18.07 2.47
CA ASP A 31 5.86 -16.66 2.77
C ASP A 31 5.53 -15.74 1.58
N TRP A 32 5.26 -16.30 0.41
CA TRP A 32 5.05 -15.53 -0.82
C TRP A 32 3.57 -15.28 -1.04
N VAL A 33 3.21 -14.00 -1.22
CA VAL A 33 1.83 -13.54 -1.40
C VAL A 33 1.73 -12.81 -2.73
N GLN A 34 0.75 -13.20 -3.55
CA GLN A 34 0.55 -12.53 -4.83
C GLN A 34 0.07 -11.09 -4.62
N THR A 35 0.65 -10.18 -5.40
CA THR A 35 0.31 -8.75 -5.37
C THR A 35 0.23 -8.22 -6.80
N SER A 36 -0.22 -6.98 -6.97
CA SER A 36 -0.26 -6.31 -8.27
C SER A 36 0.11 -4.85 -8.12
N TYR A 37 1.03 -4.37 -8.93
CA TYR A 37 1.43 -2.95 -8.93
C TYR A 37 0.33 -2.01 -9.40
N ASN A 38 -0.74 -2.53 -10.00
CA ASN A 38 -1.86 -1.74 -10.48
C ASN A 38 -3.00 -1.64 -9.46
N THR A 39 -2.79 -2.08 -8.22
CA THR A 39 -3.78 -2.05 -7.16
C THR A 39 -3.45 -0.96 -6.15
N ARG A 40 -4.41 -0.08 -5.87
CA ARG A 40 -4.26 1.00 -4.88
C ARG A 40 -5.61 1.27 -4.22
N GLY A 41 -5.61 1.43 -2.89
CA GLY A 41 -6.82 1.76 -2.15
C GLY A 41 -7.97 0.78 -2.35
N GLY A 42 -7.67 -0.50 -2.62
CA GLY A 42 -8.68 -1.52 -2.85
C GLY A 42 -9.23 -1.58 -4.27
N ILE A 43 -8.60 -0.87 -5.22
CA ILE A 43 -9.06 -0.81 -6.62
C ILE A 43 -7.91 -1.21 -7.54
N HIS A 44 -8.22 -2.06 -8.53
CA HIS A 44 -7.29 -2.41 -9.59
C HIS A 44 -7.47 -1.45 -10.76
N TYR A 45 -6.35 -0.86 -11.21
CA TYR A 45 -6.34 0.14 -12.28
C TYR A 45 -5.73 -0.43 -13.55
N ALA A 46 -6.10 0.15 -14.70
CA ALA A 46 -5.44 -0.15 -15.95
C ALA A 46 -3.95 0.26 -15.89
N PRO A 47 -3.04 -0.47 -16.56
CA PRO A 47 -1.62 -0.14 -16.51
C PRO A 47 -1.33 1.32 -16.89
N ASN A 48 -0.47 1.96 -16.08
CA ASN A 48 -0.05 3.37 -16.28
C ASN A 48 -1.23 4.35 -16.28
N SER A 49 -2.29 4.07 -15.53
CA SER A 49 -3.53 4.84 -15.57
C SER A 49 -4.14 4.94 -14.17
N TYR A 50 -5.04 5.90 -13.99
CA TYR A 50 -5.88 6.02 -12.81
C TYR A 50 -7.33 5.60 -13.10
N THR A 51 -7.55 4.87 -14.19
CA THR A 51 -8.87 4.38 -14.58
C THR A 51 -9.07 2.96 -14.04
N PRO A 52 -10.06 2.71 -13.16
CA PRO A 52 -10.37 1.36 -12.71
C PRO A 52 -10.72 0.47 -13.90
N ASP A 53 -10.17 -0.73 -13.94
CA ASP A 53 -10.36 -1.66 -15.07
C ASP A 53 -11.22 -2.87 -14.70
N GLY A 54 -11.74 -2.92 -13.46
CA GLY A 54 -12.55 -4.05 -13.00
C GLY A 54 -11.76 -5.32 -12.71
N GLY A 55 -10.42 -5.25 -12.76
CA GLY A 55 -9.58 -6.39 -12.43
C GLY A 55 -9.56 -6.71 -10.94
N THR A 56 -8.99 -7.87 -10.60
CA THR A 56 -8.88 -8.31 -9.22
C THR A 56 -7.83 -7.48 -8.49
N GLN A 57 -8.24 -6.83 -7.40
CA GLN A 57 -7.30 -6.12 -6.57
C GLN A 57 -6.48 -7.10 -5.72
N LEU A 58 -5.15 -6.96 -5.73
CA LEU A 58 -4.21 -7.81 -5.01
C LEU A 58 -3.13 -6.92 -4.37
N ARG A 59 -3.22 -6.53 -3.11
CA ARG A 59 -4.28 -6.77 -2.12
C ARG A 59 -4.47 -5.45 -1.42
N TYR A 60 -5.47 -4.69 -1.75
CA TYR A 60 -5.76 -3.29 -1.39
C TYR A 60 -4.75 -2.31 -1.95
N ASN A 61 -3.45 -2.54 -1.75
CA ASN A 61 -2.37 -1.79 -2.38
C ASN A 61 -1.36 -2.77 -2.93
N TYR A 62 -0.51 -2.31 -3.86
CA TYR A 62 0.64 -3.10 -4.28
C TYR A 62 1.61 -3.27 -3.10
N ALA A 63 2.38 -4.34 -3.13
CA ALA A 63 3.39 -4.57 -2.11
C ALA A 63 4.68 -3.84 -2.46
N GLY A 64 5.19 -3.03 -1.54
CA GLY A 64 6.52 -2.44 -1.64
C GLY A 64 7.42 -2.99 -0.54
N ILE A 65 8.75 -2.96 -0.78
CA ILE A 65 9.70 -3.40 0.24
C ILE A 65 9.53 -2.54 1.49
N GLY A 66 9.39 -3.17 2.65
CA GLY A 66 9.16 -2.49 3.91
C GLY A 66 7.69 -2.24 4.24
N TYR A 67 6.76 -2.52 3.31
CA TYR A 67 5.34 -2.41 3.57
C TYR A 67 4.89 -3.48 4.58
N ASN A 68 3.78 -3.20 5.25
CA ASN A 68 3.16 -4.16 6.17
C ASN A 68 2.14 -5.02 5.44
N TYR A 69 1.92 -6.22 5.97
CA TYR A 69 0.88 -7.13 5.48
C TYR A 69 0.21 -7.78 6.69
N ASP A 70 -1.11 -7.64 6.82
CA ASP A 70 -1.87 -8.14 7.96
C ASP A 70 -2.61 -9.47 7.69
N GLY A 71 -2.33 -10.11 6.57
CA GLY A 71 -3.02 -11.32 6.12
C GLY A 71 -4.17 -11.05 5.16
N VAL A 72 -4.54 -9.80 4.96
CA VAL A 72 -5.63 -9.38 4.08
C VAL A 72 -5.14 -8.41 3.02
N GLY A 73 -4.37 -7.40 3.40
CA GLY A 73 -3.90 -6.38 2.47
C GLY A 73 -2.55 -5.81 2.86
N PHE A 74 -1.92 -5.16 1.87
CA PHE A 74 -0.65 -4.45 2.04
C PHE A 74 -0.92 -2.98 2.35
N TYR A 75 -0.10 -2.40 3.22
CA TYR A 75 -0.19 -0.97 3.54
C TYR A 75 1.19 -0.42 3.86
N GLU A 76 1.36 0.88 3.59
CA GLU A 76 2.61 1.57 3.83
C GLU A 76 2.96 1.60 5.32
N PRO A 77 4.25 1.80 5.68
CA PRO A 77 4.60 2.08 7.06
C PRO A 77 3.86 3.31 7.56
N GLN A 78 3.50 3.31 8.85
CA GLN A 78 2.79 4.45 9.45
C GLN A 78 3.62 5.73 9.31
N PRO A 79 3.08 6.77 8.64
CA PRO A 79 3.85 8.00 8.42
C PRO A 79 3.99 8.86 9.69
N TYR A 80 2.95 8.85 10.54
CA TYR A 80 2.94 9.63 11.78
C TYR A 80 2.14 8.88 12.86
N PRO A 81 2.53 8.99 14.14
CA PRO A 81 1.84 8.28 15.22
C PRO A 81 0.35 8.61 15.37
N SER A 82 -0.08 9.82 14.95
CA SER A 82 -1.47 10.25 15.08
C SER A 82 -2.36 9.73 13.94
N TRP A 83 -1.77 9.26 12.84
CA TRP A 83 -2.54 8.78 11.69
C TRP A 83 -3.06 7.38 11.95
N THR A 84 -4.24 7.08 11.42
CA THR A 84 -4.87 5.77 11.57
C THR A 84 -5.06 5.10 10.21
N LEU A 85 -5.00 3.77 10.20
CA LEU A 85 -5.19 2.99 8.99
C LEU A 85 -6.68 2.83 8.70
N ASP A 86 -7.11 3.25 7.51
CA ASP A 86 -8.47 3.01 7.02
C ASP A 86 -8.52 1.59 6.45
N LYS A 87 -9.22 0.69 7.13
CA LYS A 87 -9.30 -0.72 6.72
C LYS A 87 -10.18 -0.94 5.50
N THR A 88 -10.89 0.08 5.04
CA THR A 88 -11.67 0.00 3.79
C THR A 88 -10.77 0.13 2.57
N THR A 89 -9.76 1.00 2.64
CA THR A 89 -8.85 1.28 1.53
C THR A 89 -7.40 0.87 1.80
N TYR A 90 -7.07 0.54 3.04
CA TYR A 90 -5.70 0.25 3.53
C TYR A 90 -4.74 1.40 3.27
N THR A 91 -5.25 2.62 3.50
CA THR A 91 -4.46 3.85 3.42
C THR A 91 -4.47 4.57 4.77
N TRP A 92 -3.39 5.31 5.04
CA TRP A 92 -3.28 6.06 6.28
C TRP A 92 -4.06 7.36 6.20
N VAL A 93 -4.82 7.68 7.25
CA VAL A 93 -5.67 8.87 7.31
C VAL A 93 -5.24 9.74 8.50
N SER A 94 -5.02 11.03 8.22
CA SER A 94 -4.71 12.00 9.26
C SER A 94 -5.94 12.28 10.12
N PRO A 95 -5.77 12.67 11.40
CA PRO A 95 -6.90 13.03 12.26
C PRO A 95 -7.62 14.30 11.82
N VAL A 96 -6.95 15.14 11.00
CA VAL A 96 -7.53 16.35 10.43
C VAL A 96 -7.50 16.24 8.91
N PRO A 97 -8.64 16.40 8.20
CA PRO A 97 -8.65 16.28 6.74
C PRO A 97 -7.72 17.31 6.08
N TYR A 98 -7.10 16.89 4.96
CA TYR A 98 -6.27 17.80 4.16
C TYR A 98 -7.15 18.96 3.64
N PRO A 99 -6.73 20.23 3.81
CA PRO A 99 -7.51 21.37 3.33
C PRO A 99 -7.71 21.35 1.82
N THR A 100 -8.87 21.83 1.37
CA THR A 100 -9.27 21.78 -0.06
C THR A 100 -9.34 23.18 -0.68
N ASP A 101 -8.54 24.13 -0.18
CA ASP A 101 -8.55 25.53 -0.63
C ASP A 101 -7.54 25.81 -1.76
N GLY A 102 -6.90 24.76 -2.29
CA GLY A 102 -5.95 24.88 -3.41
C GLY A 102 -4.53 25.22 -2.98
N GLN A 103 -4.26 25.41 -1.69
CA GLN A 103 -2.92 25.64 -1.19
C GLN A 103 -2.21 24.33 -0.88
N ASN A 104 -0.88 24.38 -0.75
CA ASN A 104 -0.08 23.24 -0.35
C ASN A 104 0.14 23.27 1.16
N TYR A 105 0.07 22.10 1.79
CA TYR A 105 0.20 21.95 3.23
C TYR A 105 1.18 20.83 3.57
N THR A 106 1.82 20.96 4.74
CA THR A 106 2.61 19.89 5.34
C THR A 106 2.04 19.56 6.71
N TRP A 107 2.14 18.28 7.09
CA TRP A 107 1.60 17.85 8.38
C TRP A 107 2.51 18.26 9.53
N ASN A 108 1.90 18.85 10.56
CA ASN A 108 2.58 19.20 11.81
C ASN A 108 2.11 18.22 12.89
N GLU A 109 2.93 17.21 13.17
CA GLU A 109 2.57 16.15 14.12
C GLU A 109 2.46 16.67 15.56
N VAL A 110 3.29 17.62 15.94
CA VAL A 110 3.31 18.16 17.30
C VAL A 110 1.99 18.83 17.65
N ASN A 111 1.45 19.64 16.74
CA ASN A 111 0.19 20.37 16.93
C ASN A 111 -1.00 19.66 16.28
N GLN A 112 -0.75 18.60 15.52
CA GLN A 112 -1.77 17.83 14.79
C GLN A 112 -2.63 18.74 13.91
N VAL A 113 -1.96 19.54 13.09
CA VAL A 113 -2.60 20.46 12.14
C VAL A 113 -1.84 20.44 10.81
N TRP A 114 -2.49 20.96 9.77
CA TRP A 114 -1.87 21.17 8.47
C TRP A 114 -1.32 22.60 8.41
N ASP A 115 -0.01 22.72 8.20
CA ASP A 115 0.66 24.01 8.05
C ASP A 115 0.80 24.37 6.58
N VAL A 116 0.52 25.64 6.23
CA VAL A 116 0.70 26.11 4.85
C VAL A 116 2.18 26.09 4.49
N VAL A 117 2.48 25.50 3.31
CA VAL A 117 3.83 25.51 2.76
C VAL A 117 4.00 26.80 1.96
N SER A 118 4.92 27.66 2.40
CA SER A 118 5.26 28.87 1.66
C SER A 118 5.96 28.49 0.35
N SER A 119 5.44 28.96 -0.74
CA SER A 119 6.06 28.74 -2.05
C SER A 119 7.16 29.78 -2.31
#